data_5dc202da561efd07e035fc46bbc5a646
#
_entry.id   5dc202da561efd07e035fc46bbc5a646
#
_cell.length_a   1.000
_cell.length_b   1.000
_cell.length_c   1.000
_cell.angle_alpha   90.00
_cell.angle_beta   90.00
_cell.angle_gamma   90.00
#
_symmetry.space_group_name_H-M   'P 1'
#
loop_
_entity.id
_entity.type
_entity.pdbx_description
1 polymer ?
#
loop_
_entity_poly.entity_id
_entity_poly.type
_entity_poly.pdbx_seq_one_letter_code
_entity_poly.pdbx_strand_id
1 'polypeptide(L)'
;MGDYTNMSAYYDLIMTSGYYDYQKIVENITRNSSFGSVLEIGCGTGLILEELGQRQPGAEIMGVDLTEAMLSIASERLHQFPNISLSLQNVTNFDLQKRYDLAFSYGGVWYFVVDGDSEPFMVSHLYQEEENRQGLARVARHVNSGGRLLLGIQGPHHDYEKPISNGMLYSQKIEPAEHGFIKHYYLADHAH
;
A
#
# COMPACT_ATOMS: atom_id res chain seq x y z
N MET A 1 -9.36 5.57 -10.60
CA MET A 1 -8.88 5.35 -9.22
C MET A 1 -9.78 4.32 -8.57
N GLY A 2 -9.21 3.29 -7.94
CA GLY A 2 -10.00 2.24 -7.29
C GLY A 2 -10.78 2.81 -6.09
N ASP A 3 -12.07 2.50 -5.99
CA ASP A 3 -12.89 2.84 -4.83
C ASP A 3 -12.83 1.69 -3.81
N TYR A 4 -12.11 1.91 -2.72
CA TYR A 4 -11.95 0.94 -1.64
C TYR A 4 -12.97 1.10 -0.50
N THR A 5 -13.92 2.04 -0.60
CA THR A 5 -14.91 2.34 0.43
C THR A 5 -15.70 1.10 0.85
N ASN A 6 -16.15 0.31 -0.12
CA ASN A 6 -16.93 -0.91 0.13
C ASN A 6 -16.06 -2.12 0.51
N MET A 7 -14.76 -2.08 0.28
CA MET A 7 -13.82 -3.14 0.64
C MET A 7 -13.22 -2.98 2.04
N SER A 8 -13.28 -1.79 2.64
CA SER A 8 -12.58 -1.50 3.89
C SER A 8 -12.89 -2.49 5.01
N ALA A 9 -14.14 -2.95 5.14
CA ALA A 9 -14.55 -3.92 6.14
C ALA A 9 -13.95 -5.33 5.96
N TYR A 10 -13.54 -5.70 4.73
CA TYR A 10 -12.99 -7.03 4.40
C TYR A 10 -11.50 -6.96 4.05
N TYR A 11 -10.97 -5.75 3.89
CA TYR A 11 -9.60 -5.53 3.44
C TYR A 11 -8.58 -6.23 4.33
N ASP A 12 -8.64 -5.99 5.61
CA ASP A 12 -7.72 -6.57 6.59
C ASP A 12 -7.80 -8.10 6.61
N LEU A 13 -9.01 -8.65 6.52
CA LEU A 13 -9.21 -10.09 6.47
C LEU A 13 -8.46 -10.74 5.30
N ILE A 14 -8.52 -10.12 4.12
CA ILE A 14 -7.78 -10.58 2.93
C ILE A 14 -6.28 -10.38 3.14
N MET A 15 -5.88 -9.18 3.51
CA MET A 15 -4.48 -8.77 3.57
C MET A 15 -3.69 -9.50 4.66
N THR A 16 -4.32 -9.81 5.79
CA THR A 16 -3.67 -10.55 6.90
C THR A 16 -3.78 -12.07 6.77
N SER A 17 -4.50 -12.58 5.79
CA SER A 17 -4.65 -14.03 5.54
C SER A 17 -3.46 -14.69 4.83
N GLY A 18 -2.29 -14.03 4.83
CA GLY A 18 -1.10 -14.48 4.11
C GLY A 18 -1.01 -13.94 2.67
N TYR A 19 -1.78 -12.89 2.36
CA TYR A 19 -1.61 -12.15 1.10
C TYR A 19 -0.27 -11.41 1.11
N TYR A 20 0.04 -10.74 2.22
CA TYR A 20 1.35 -10.12 2.48
C TYR A 20 1.96 -10.64 3.78
N ASP A 21 3.28 -10.73 3.81
CA ASP A 21 4.09 -10.89 5.02
C ASP A 21 4.59 -9.50 5.45
N TYR A 22 3.79 -8.81 6.27
CA TYR A 22 4.08 -7.45 6.72
C TYR A 22 5.37 -7.35 7.51
N GLN A 23 5.69 -8.35 8.31
CA GLN A 23 6.94 -8.41 9.08
C GLN A 23 8.15 -8.41 8.14
N LYS A 24 8.11 -9.24 7.10
CA LYS A 24 9.19 -9.33 6.11
C LYS A 24 9.28 -8.08 5.24
N ILE A 25 8.14 -7.45 4.89
CA ILE A 25 8.11 -6.18 4.17
C ILE A 25 8.86 -5.11 4.97
N VAL A 26 8.51 -4.91 6.23
CA VAL A 26 9.14 -3.91 7.10
C VAL A 26 10.59 -4.26 7.38
N GLU A 27 10.93 -5.54 7.57
CA GLU A 27 12.30 -5.99 7.67
C GLU A 27 13.14 -5.60 6.45
N ASN A 28 12.61 -5.77 5.24
CA ASN A 28 13.31 -5.38 4.02
C ASN A 28 13.47 -3.86 3.89
N ILE A 29 12.44 -3.08 4.26
CA ILE A 29 12.49 -1.61 4.27
C ILE A 29 13.58 -1.14 5.24
N THR A 30 13.60 -1.67 6.45
CA THR A 30 14.52 -1.24 7.54
C THR A 30 15.94 -1.75 7.36
N ARG A 31 16.14 -2.95 6.81
CA ARG A 31 17.47 -3.53 6.57
C ARG A 31 18.29 -2.72 5.58
N ASN A 32 17.65 -2.17 4.57
CA ASN A 32 18.33 -1.50 3.45
C ASN A 32 18.31 0.02 3.55
N SER A 33 17.73 0.58 4.62
CA SER A 33 17.58 2.03 4.76
C SER A 33 17.68 2.44 6.23
N SER A 34 18.58 3.36 6.53
CA SER A 34 18.56 4.11 7.78
C SER A 34 17.77 5.39 7.55
N PHE A 35 16.76 5.64 8.36
CA PHE A 35 15.90 6.81 8.24
C PHE A 35 15.43 7.29 9.63
N GLY A 36 15.31 8.60 9.80
CA GLY A 36 14.65 9.22 10.95
C GLY A 36 13.19 9.59 10.67
N SER A 37 12.83 9.63 9.38
CA SER A 37 11.47 9.96 8.95
C SER A 37 11.08 9.16 7.71
N VAL A 38 9.82 8.68 7.68
CA VAL A 38 9.30 7.83 6.60
C VAL A 38 7.87 8.21 6.22
N LEU A 39 7.58 8.14 4.93
CA LEU A 39 6.29 8.44 4.32
C LEU A 39 5.76 7.22 3.55
N GLU A 40 4.59 6.71 3.92
CA GLU A 40 3.86 5.71 3.13
C GLU A 40 2.81 6.37 2.25
N ILE A 41 2.85 6.06 0.96
CA ILE A 41 1.88 6.54 -0.05
C ILE A 41 0.85 5.45 -0.32
N GLY A 42 -0.42 5.72 0.00
CA GLY A 42 -1.49 4.73 -0.07
C GLY A 42 -1.42 3.78 1.11
N CYS A 43 -1.44 4.29 2.34
CA CYS A 43 -1.25 3.49 3.56
C CYS A 43 -2.45 2.60 3.93
N GLY A 44 -3.60 2.79 3.29
CA GLY A 44 -4.80 2.00 3.54
C GLY A 44 -5.19 1.97 5.01
N THR A 45 -5.39 0.77 5.56
CA THR A 45 -5.74 0.53 6.96
C THR A 45 -4.55 0.57 7.93
N GLY A 46 -3.34 0.92 7.44
CA GLY A 46 -2.17 1.15 8.28
C GLY A 46 -1.41 -0.11 8.74
N LEU A 47 -1.58 -1.25 8.08
CA LEU A 47 -0.92 -2.52 8.47
C LEU A 47 0.62 -2.44 8.43
N ILE A 48 1.20 -1.79 7.41
CA ILE A 48 2.66 -1.59 7.34
C ILE A 48 3.10 -0.56 8.39
N LEU A 49 2.32 0.51 8.57
CA LEU A 49 2.64 1.55 9.56
C LEU A 49 2.65 1.00 10.99
N GLU A 50 1.75 0.08 11.32
CA GLU A 50 1.71 -0.60 12.62
C GLU A 50 3.01 -1.37 12.89
N GLU A 51 3.44 -2.20 11.94
CA GLU A 51 4.68 -2.95 12.05
C GLU A 51 5.92 -2.03 12.08
N LEU A 52 5.90 -0.92 11.32
CA LEU A 52 6.95 0.10 11.37
C LEU A 52 6.98 0.80 12.74
N GLY A 53 5.83 1.17 13.29
CA GLY A 53 5.75 1.81 14.60
C GLY A 53 6.34 0.95 15.72
N GLN A 54 6.09 -0.37 15.65
CA GLN A 54 6.67 -1.33 16.60
C GLN A 54 8.19 -1.44 16.48
N ARG A 55 8.71 -1.47 15.25
CA ARG A 55 10.15 -1.70 15.00
C ARG A 55 10.99 -0.42 15.03
N GLN A 56 10.39 0.72 14.77
CA GLN A 56 11.05 2.02 14.63
C GLN A 56 10.40 3.09 15.52
N PRO A 57 10.35 2.91 16.86
CA PRO A 57 9.64 3.84 17.74
C PRO A 57 10.28 5.23 17.78
N GLY A 58 11.53 5.37 17.33
CA GLY A 58 12.24 6.66 17.24
C GLY A 58 12.10 7.37 15.90
N ALA A 59 11.51 6.73 14.88
CA ALA A 59 11.31 7.35 13.58
C ALA A 59 9.97 8.10 13.56
N GLU A 60 9.92 9.21 12.85
CA GLU A 60 8.67 9.89 12.52
C GLU A 60 8.03 9.23 11.30
N ILE A 61 6.80 8.80 11.42
CA ILE A 61 6.09 8.02 10.41
C ILE A 61 4.85 8.77 9.96
N MET A 62 4.67 8.93 8.65
CA MET A 62 3.50 9.54 8.03
C MET A 62 2.85 8.57 7.06
N GLY A 63 1.54 8.38 7.16
CA GLY A 63 0.72 7.68 6.18
C GLY A 63 -0.21 8.63 5.45
N VAL A 64 -0.25 8.51 4.13
CA VAL A 64 -1.18 9.27 3.27
C VAL A 64 -2.09 8.29 2.54
N ASP A 65 -3.38 8.53 2.59
CA ASP A 65 -4.38 7.81 1.79
C ASP A 65 -5.47 8.76 1.31
N LEU A 66 -6.16 8.37 0.24
CA LEU A 66 -7.28 9.11 -0.33
C LEU A 66 -8.62 8.70 0.29
N THR A 67 -8.71 7.52 0.89
CA THR A 67 -9.95 6.87 1.32
C THR A 67 -10.18 7.09 2.81
N GLU A 68 -11.16 7.93 3.17
CA GLU A 68 -11.48 8.25 4.55
C GLU A 68 -11.82 7.00 5.39
N ALA A 69 -12.57 6.05 4.82
CA ALA A 69 -12.92 4.80 5.49
C ALA A 69 -11.68 3.96 5.86
N MET A 70 -10.65 3.96 5.00
CA MET A 70 -9.38 3.29 5.29
C MET A 70 -8.63 3.99 6.42
N LEU A 71 -8.54 5.32 6.38
CA LEU A 71 -7.86 6.09 7.42
C LEU A 71 -8.58 6.05 8.77
N SER A 72 -9.90 5.87 8.81
CA SER A 72 -10.63 5.64 10.06
C SER A 72 -10.15 4.36 10.74
N ILE A 73 -10.03 3.26 10.00
CA ILE A 73 -9.50 1.97 10.51
C ILE A 73 -8.04 2.13 10.93
N ALA A 74 -7.23 2.81 10.10
CA ALA A 74 -5.83 3.08 10.40
C ALA A 74 -5.67 3.90 11.68
N SER A 75 -6.51 4.90 11.90
CA SER A 75 -6.50 5.74 13.12
C SER A 75 -6.78 4.92 14.38
N GLU A 76 -7.77 4.03 14.32
CA GLU A 76 -8.06 3.12 15.44
C GLU A 76 -6.91 2.15 15.72
N ARG A 77 -6.30 1.59 14.66
CA ARG A 77 -5.15 0.68 14.77
C ARG A 77 -3.92 1.35 15.37
N LEU A 78 -3.65 2.58 14.93
CA LEU A 78 -2.40 3.26 15.19
C LEU A 78 -2.43 4.21 16.41
N HIS A 79 -3.55 4.28 17.13
CA HIS A 79 -3.74 5.24 18.24
C HIS A 79 -2.70 5.16 19.35
N GLN A 80 -2.07 3.99 19.53
CA GLN A 80 -1.02 3.76 20.53
C GLN A 80 0.38 4.22 20.10
N PHE A 81 0.56 4.61 18.84
CA PHE A 81 1.87 5.01 18.28
C PHE A 81 1.93 6.54 18.13
N PRO A 82 2.50 7.27 19.12
CA PRO A 82 2.53 8.74 19.07
C PRO A 82 3.44 9.30 17.97
N ASN A 83 4.31 8.48 17.40
CA ASN A 83 5.22 8.82 16.32
C ASN A 83 4.62 8.60 14.92
N ILE A 84 3.36 8.15 14.83
CA ILE A 84 2.66 7.94 13.55
C ILE A 84 1.58 9.01 13.38
N SER A 85 1.55 9.61 12.21
CA SER A 85 0.52 10.55 11.78
C SER A 85 -0.13 10.10 10.48
N LEU A 86 -1.39 10.45 10.28
CA LEU A 86 -2.16 10.12 9.09
C LEU A 86 -2.67 11.39 8.41
N SER A 87 -2.78 11.37 7.09
CA SER A 87 -3.31 12.50 6.32
C SER A 87 -4.19 12.03 5.17
N LEU A 88 -5.41 12.57 5.11
CA LEU A 88 -6.36 12.33 4.01
C LEU A 88 -6.01 13.25 2.84
N GLN A 89 -5.29 12.75 1.86
CA GLN A 89 -4.86 13.54 0.71
C GLN A 89 -4.73 12.69 -0.56
N ASN A 90 -4.93 13.36 -1.70
CA ASN A 90 -4.70 12.75 -3.01
C ASN A 90 -3.22 12.89 -3.39
N VAL A 91 -2.61 11.80 -3.83
CA VAL A 91 -1.20 11.75 -4.21
C VAL A 91 -0.81 12.72 -5.33
N THR A 92 -1.75 13.12 -6.20
CA THR A 92 -1.48 14.05 -7.30
C THR A 92 -1.27 15.49 -6.83
N ASN A 93 -1.77 15.85 -5.64
CA ASN A 93 -1.73 17.23 -5.15
C ASN A 93 -1.40 17.37 -3.65
N PHE A 94 -1.03 16.28 -2.96
CA PHE A 94 -0.74 16.33 -1.53
C PHE A 94 0.41 17.30 -1.19
N ASP A 95 0.32 17.88 0.01
CA ASP A 95 1.34 18.75 0.56
C ASP A 95 1.40 18.58 2.08
N LEU A 96 2.51 18.03 2.57
CA LEU A 96 2.75 17.77 3.99
C LEU A 96 3.65 18.82 4.66
N GLN A 97 4.07 19.86 3.91
CA GLN A 97 5.00 20.93 4.36
C GLN A 97 6.30 20.37 4.97
N LYS A 98 6.65 19.13 4.63
CA LYS A 98 7.78 18.38 5.17
C LYS A 98 8.39 17.45 4.15
N ARG A 99 9.65 17.08 4.37
CA ARG A 99 10.37 16.06 3.60
C ARG A 99 10.78 14.90 4.52
N TYR A 100 10.87 13.72 3.92
CA TYR A 100 11.16 12.46 4.59
C TYR A 100 12.44 11.83 4.03
N ASP A 101 13.15 11.06 4.85
CA ASP A 101 14.36 10.35 4.43
C ASP A 101 14.01 9.18 3.50
N LEU A 102 12.85 8.61 3.73
CA LEU A 102 12.32 7.50 2.95
C LEU A 102 10.84 7.77 2.59
N ALA A 103 10.48 7.55 1.34
CA ALA A 103 9.10 7.36 0.92
C ALA A 103 8.93 5.95 0.35
N PHE A 104 7.75 5.35 0.51
CA PHE A 104 7.45 4.08 -0.13
C PHE A 104 5.98 3.95 -0.49
N SER A 105 5.69 3.08 -1.48
CA SER A 105 4.36 2.60 -1.82
C SER A 105 4.42 1.08 -1.96
N TYR A 106 3.64 0.35 -1.16
CA TYR A 106 3.61 -1.09 -1.18
C TYR A 106 2.17 -1.59 -1.33
N GLY A 107 1.78 -1.89 -2.56
CA GLY A 107 0.38 -2.21 -2.87
C GLY A 107 -0.59 -1.03 -2.80
N GLY A 108 -0.07 0.18 -2.52
CA GLY A 108 -0.81 1.43 -2.52
C GLY A 108 -1.00 1.98 -3.93
N VAL A 109 -0.44 3.16 -4.23
CA VAL A 109 -0.66 3.83 -5.52
C VAL A 109 0.15 3.21 -6.66
N TRP A 110 1.41 2.85 -6.41
CA TRP A 110 2.33 2.26 -7.38
C TRP A 110 3.02 1.02 -6.83
N TYR A 111 3.17 0.03 -7.68
CA TYR A 111 3.96 -1.17 -7.40
C TYR A 111 4.41 -1.83 -8.70
N PHE A 112 5.44 -2.66 -8.62
CA PHE A 112 5.85 -3.52 -9.72
C PHE A 112 5.21 -4.89 -9.62
N VAL A 113 4.86 -5.46 -10.76
CA VAL A 113 4.50 -6.87 -10.89
C VAL A 113 5.69 -7.61 -11.48
N VAL A 114 6.07 -8.71 -10.80
CA VAL A 114 7.05 -9.68 -11.29
C VAL A 114 6.39 -11.04 -11.19
N ASP A 115 6.00 -11.61 -12.33
CA ASP A 115 5.26 -12.87 -12.39
C ASP A 115 5.90 -13.83 -13.39
N GLY A 116 6.58 -14.85 -12.86
CA GLY A 116 7.31 -15.85 -13.64
C GLY A 116 8.40 -15.23 -14.52
N ASP A 117 8.44 -15.66 -15.77
CA ASP A 117 9.43 -15.22 -16.78
C ASP A 117 8.97 -13.95 -17.55
N SER A 118 7.83 -13.36 -17.17
CA SER A 118 7.32 -12.14 -17.80
C SER A 118 8.20 -10.94 -17.47
N GLU A 119 8.31 -9.98 -18.41
CA GLU A 119 8.99 -8.73 -18.11
C GLU A 119 8.27 -7.97 -16.99
N PRO A 120 9.00 -7.47 -15.98
CA PRO A 120 8.41 -6.66 -14.93
C PRO A 120 7.71 -5.42 -15.48
N PHE A 121 6.53 -5.10 -14.96
CA PHE A 121 5.81 -3.88 -15.33
C PHE A 121 5.30 -3.15 -14.09
N MET A 122 5.16 -1.83 -14.22
CA MET A 122 4.62 -0.99 -13.15
C MET A 122 3.10 -0.92 -13.26
N VAL A 123 2.45 -1.16 -12.15
CA VAL A 123 1.01 -0.96 -11.97
C VAL A 123 0.79 0.35 -11.24
N SER A 124 -0.23 1.08 -11.65
CA SER A 124 -0.70 2.29 -10.98
C SER A 124 -2.21 2.26 -10.79
N HIS A 125 -2.66 2.79 -9.65
CA HIS A 125 -4.07 3.08 -9.40
C HIS A 125 -4.53 4.42 -10.04
N LEU A 126 -3.61 5.16 -10.66
CA LEU A 126 -3.91 6.36 -11.45
C LEU A 126 -3.98 5.99 -12.93
N TYR A 127 -5.11 6.31 -13.58
CA TYR A 127 -5.36 5.86 -14.95
C TYR A 127 -4.65 6.71 -16.01
N GLN A 128 -4.32 7.97 -15.69
CA GLN A 128 -3.72 8.89 -16.64
C GLN A 128 -2.22 9.02 -16.40
N GLU A 129 -1.43 9.05 -17.49
CA GLU A 129 0.03 9.24 -17.42
C GLU A 129 0.39 10.55 -16.72
N GLU A 130 -0.36 11.62 -17.00
CA GLU A 130 -0.14 12.93 -16.38
C GLU A 130 -0.35 12.90 -14.86
N GLU A 131 -1.37 12.20 -14.37
CA GLU A 131 -1.60 12.01 -12.94
C GLU A 131 -0.44 11.25 -12.28
N ASN A 132 0.07 10.22 -12.95
CA ASN A 132 1.24 9.47 -12.48
C ASN A 132 2.47 10.36 -12.39
N ARG A 133 2.73 11.18 -13.41
CA ARG A 133 3.84 12.12 -13.42
C ARG A 133 3.72 13.18 -12.34
N GLN A 134 2.53 13.73 -12.14
CA GLN A 134 2.25 14.68 -11.07
C GLN A 134 2.44 14.05 -9.69
N GLY A 135 1.90 12.87 -9.46
CA GLY A 135 2.03 12.15 -8.19
C GLY A 135 3.49 11.85 -7.85
N LEU A 136 4.25 11.29 -8.80
CA LEU A 136 5.69 11.03 -8.60
C LEU A 136 6.49 12.31 -8.35
N ALA A 137 6.16 13.41 -9.05
CA ALA A 137 6.78 14.70 -8.81
C ALA A 137 6.44 15.26 -7.42
N ARG A 138 5.22 15.02 -6.92
CA ARG A 138 4.84 15.39 -5.54
C ARG A 138 5.62 14.56 -4.52
N VAL A 139 5.71 13.24 -4.69
CA VAL A 139 6.52 12.40 -3.82
C VAL A 139 7.98 12.85 -3.80
N ALA A 140 8.58 13.13 -4.96
CA ALA A 140 9.95 13.61 -5.05
C ALA A 140 10.19 14.91 -4.26
N ARG A 141 9.20 15.82 -4.21
CA ARG A 141 9.30 17.06 -3.40
C ARG A 141 9.25 16.81 -1.91
N HIS A 142 8.68 15.67 -1.48
CA HIS A 142 8.57 15.27 -0.09
C HIS A 142 9.69 14.30 0.35
N VAL A 143 10.67 14.04 -0.51
CA VAL A 143 11.86 13.26 -0.18
C VAL A 143 13.06 14.19 0.01
N ASN A 144 13.83 13.97 1.05
CA ASN A 144 15.06 14.69 1.33
C ASN A 144 16.10 14.47 0.23
N SER A 145 17.02 15.42 0.06
CA SER A 145 18.19 15.19 -0.81
C SER A 145 18.97 13.98 -0.30
N GLY A 146 19.22 13.01 -1.18
CA GLY A 146 19.82 11.72 -0.79
C GLY A 146 18.85 10.72 -0.18
N GLY A 147 17.59 11.09 0.04
CA GLY A 147 16.53 10.17 0.45
C GLY A 147 16.12 9.20 -0.67
N ARG A 148 15.22 8.29 -0.38
CA ARG A 148 14.85 7.19 -1.29
C ARG A 148 13.34 7.08 -1.46
N LEU A 149 12.92 6.63 -2.64
CA LEU A 149 11.58 6.11 -2.92
C LEU A 149 11.69 4.61 -3.17
N LEU A 150 10.94 3.80 -2.42
CA LEU A 150 10.81 2.37 -2.61
C LEU A 150 9.42 2.05 -3.18
N LEU A 151 9.38 1.22 -4.20
CA LEU A 151 8.13 0.67 -4.73
C LEU A 151 8.09 -0.83 -4.46
N GLY A 152 6.96 -1.30 -3.95
CA GLY A 152 6.75 -2.71 -3.67
C GLY A 152 6.74 -3.56 -4.94
N ILE A 153 7.11 -4.84 -4.79
CA ILE A 153 6.98 -5.84 -5.84
C ILE A 153 5.86 -6.79 -5.43
N GLN A 154 4.96 -7.06 -6.34
CA GLN A 154 3.85 -7.99 -6.17
C GLN A 154 3.89 -9.11 -7.21
N GLY A 155 3.31 -10.24 -6.86
CA GLY A 155 2.97 -11.39 -7.67
C GLY A 155 2.05 -12.29 -6.85
N PRO A 156 1.27 -13.18 -7.43
CA PRO A 156 1.07 -13.40 -8.87
C PRO A 156 0.10 -12.40 -9.51
N HIS A 157 0.19 -12.24 -10.84
CA HIS A 157 -0.72 -11.42 -11.65
C HIS A 157 -1.51 -12.28 -12.63
N HIS A 158 -2.23 -13.25 -12.08
CA HIS A 158 -3.12 -14.16 -12.80
C HIS A 158 -4.32 -14.54 -11.92
N ASP A 159 -5.30 -15.19 -12.50
CA ASP A 159 -6.43 -15.73 -11.76
C ASP A 159 -5.95 -16.82 -10.82
N TYR A 160 -6.37 -16.76 -9.57
CA TYR A 160 -6.12 -17.82 -8.59
C TYR A 160 -7.13 -17.79 -7.46
N GLU A 161 -7.17 -18.88 -6.71
CA GLU A 161 -7.93 -18.97 -5.46
C GLU A 161 -7.12 -19.64 -4.37
N LYS A 162 -7.39 -19.29 -3.13
CA LYS A 162 -6.77 -19.92 -1.95
C LYS A 162 -7.69 -19.85 -0.73
N PRO A 163 -7.66 -20.87 0.14
CA PRO A 163 -8.27 -20.76 1.47
C PRO A 163 -7.59 -19.67 2.30
N ILE A 164 -8.37 -18.96 3.10
CA ILE A 164 -7.88 -17.98 4.06
C ILE A 164 -8.20 -18.40 5.50
N SER A 165 -7.57 -17.73 6.48
CA SER A 165 -7.49 -18.17 7.88
C SER A 165 -8.82 -18.37 8.61
N ASN A 166 -9.90 -17.75 8.14
CA ASN A 166 -11.25 -17.88 8.73
C ASN A 166 -12.11 -18.97 8.09
N GLY A 167 -11.53 -19.81 7.21
CA GLY A 167 -12.24 -20.87 6.50
C GLY A 167 -12.98 -20.40 5.24
N MET A 168 -12.86 -19.12 4.85
CA MET A 168 -13.37 -18.64 3.58
C MET A 168 -12.41 -18.95 2.43
N LEU A 169 -12.94 -18.95 1.20
CA LEU A 169 -12.17 -19.00 -0.03
C LEU A 169 -12.01 -17.59 -0.59
N TYR A 170 -10.77 -17.15 -0.69
CA TYR A 170 -10.42 -15.95 -1.44
C TYR A 170 -10.12 -16.32 -2.88
N SER A 171 -10.73 -15.63 -3.83
CA SER A 171 -10.35 -15.72 -5.23
C SER A 171 -10.18 -14.35 -5.87
N GLN A 172 -9.26 -14.30 -6.82
CA GLN A 172 -9.02 -13.11 -7.64
C GLN A 172 -9.19 -13.48 -9.10
N LYS A 173 -9.79 -12.56 -9.86
CA LYS A 173 -9.83 -12.60 -11.33
C LYS A 173 -9.28 -11.31 -11.90
N ILE A 174 -8.53 -11.41 -13.00
CA ILE A 174 -7.93 -10.29 -13.69
C ILE A 174 -8.45 -10.27 -15.12
N GLU A 175 -9.13 -9.20 -15.48
CA GLU A 175 -9.70 -9.00 -16.80
C GLU A 175 -9.00 -7.86 -17.52
N PRO A 176 -8.58 -8.03 -18.80
CA PRO A 176 -8.06 -6.94 -19.61
C PRO A 176 -9.09 -5.81 -19.75
N ALA A 177 -8.64 -4.57 -19.70
CA ALA A 177 -9.44 -3.38 -19.93
C ALA A 177 -8.72 -2.47 -20.95
N GLU A 178 -9.44 -1.47 -21.47
CA GLU A 178 -8.90 -0.56 -22.50
C GLU A 178 -7.57 0.11 -22.09
N HIS A 179 -7.43 0.44 -20.80
CA HIS A 179 -6.25 1.08 -20.24
C HIS A 179 -5.74 0.29 -19.02
N GLY A 180 -5.32 -0.97 -19.22
CA GLY A 180 -4.77 -1.82 -18.17
C GLY A 180 -5.62 -3.05 -17.87
N PHE A 181 -6.05 -3.23 -16.63
CA PHE A 181 -6.85 -4.39 -16.22
C PHE A 181 -7.74 -4.05 -15.03
N ILE A 182 -8.80 -4.86 -14.87
CA ILE A 182 -9.69 -4.83 -13.71
C ILE A 182 -9.38 -6.07 -12.88
N LYS A 183 -9.14 -5.86 -11.59
CA LYS A 183 -8.90 -6.93 -10.63
C LYS A 183 -10.13 -7.08 -9.74
N HIS A 184 -10.79 -8.22 -9.85
CA HIS A 184 -11.94 -8.58 -9.05
C HIS A 184 -11.50 -9.44 -7.87
N TYR A 185 -12.04 -9.17 -6.70
CA TYR A 185 -11.80 -9.92 -5.48
C TYR A 185 -13.10 -10.55 -4.99
N TYR A 186 -13.05 -11.84 -4.66
CA TYR A 186 -14.21 -12.57 -4.17
C TYR A 186 -13.88 -13.25 -2.85
N LEU A 187 -14.85 -13.22 -1.94
CA LEU A 187 -14.83 -13.99 -0.70
C LEU A 187 -16.06 -14.88 -0.70
N ALA A 188 -15.87 -16.16 -0.59
CA ALA A 188 -16.93 -17.15 -0.53
C ALA A 188 -16.80 -18.01 0.72
N ASP A 189 -17.94 -18.37 1.32
CA ASP A 189 -17.97 -19.31 2.42
C ASP A 189 -17.65 -20.72 1.90
N HIS A 190 -16.73 -21.42 2.53
CA HIS A 190 -16.34 -22.79 2.16
C HIS A 190 -17.44 -23.82 2.46
N ALA A 191 -18.55 -23.40 3.04
CA ALA A 191 -19.59 -24.28 3.56
C ALA A 191 -20.66 -24.72 2.53
N HIS A 192 -20.45 -24.51 1.24
CA HIS A 192 -21.41 -24.98 0.20
C HIS A 192 -20.71 -25.39 -1.09
#